data_fe7224b6a2e15a8692bb7cfcc5ffd51d
#
_entry.id   fe7224b6a2e15a8692bb7cfcc5ffd51d
#
_cell.length_a   1.000
_cell.length_b   1.000
_cell.length_c   1.000
_cell.angle_alpha   90.00
_cell.angle_beta   90.00
_cell.angle_gamma   90.00
#
_symmetry.space_group_name_H-M   'P 1'
#
loop_
_entity.id
_entity.type
_entity.pdbx_description
1 polymer ?
#
loop_
_entity_poly.entity_id
_entity_poly.type
_entity_poly.pdbx_seq_one_letter_code
_entity_poly.pdbx_strand_id
1 'polypeptide(L)'
;MIKSLKGDLEMIWLVAWRELRDQLRDWRIIFPMVFLTVILPFLADLGAKAAINFTTKYGTPLIAERLVPFLLMVVGFFPVTVSLVIALESFVGEKERGTIEPLLSSPLEDRQLFLGKLLAGTAAPLFTSYLGIIVYLIGLHLQNIPFPDANRMAQTLILTTLQAILMVSGAILISTQATSVRASNLMASFIVIPMALLIQGESIMLFWGNDQILWLAVIGVTILAALLSRVGIAHFQREALLGREIDVLNVRWILQTFWRSFKGEAKSVFGWFRFEIFKTVKKQRRVILITVVIGLLAMIAAYIWMSMNIKDVISVFREENLSALPTGVDSPLAEGISFPLIWGHNLQAIVIILLLGLFSFGVLGALIYLLNMGVIGAIFPLIGAIGKPPLKMGLFGMLPHGIFEIPALILASAAILYLGIALVTPRSQRTLGEVLIEAIADWMKIGLGLVLPLLTIAAAIETWVTPVLLSWAIK
;
A
#
# COMPACT_ATOMS: atom_id res chain seq x y z
N MET A 1 -2.47 -16.15 32.77
CA MET A 1 -2.09 -15.69 31.42
C MET A 1 -1.83 -16.85 30.46
N ILE A 2 -0.91 -17.79 30.73
CA ILE A 2 -0.60 -18.91 29.80
C ILE A 2 -1.78 -19.91 29.62
N LYS A 3 -2.55 -20.21 30.67
CA LYS A 3 -3.76 -21.07 30.60
C LYS A 3 -4.91 -20.44 29.80
N SER A 4 -5.09 -19.11 29.84
CA SER A 4 -6.11 -18.40 29.04
C SER A 4 -5.71 -18.39 27.57
N LEU A 5 -4.44 -18.13 27.26
CA LEU A 5 -3.90 -18.17 25.88
C LEU A 5 -4.05 -19.54 25.21
N LYS A 6 -3.88 -20.64 25.97
CA LYS A 6 -4.07 -22.01 25.45
C LYS A 6 -5.54 -22.28 25.11
N GLY A 7 -6.46 -21.85 25.98
CA GLY A 7 -7.89 -21.96 25.71
C GLY A 7 -8.35 -21.15 24.50
N ASP A 8 -7.83 -19.91 24.36
CA ASP A 8 -8.11 -19.05 23.19
C ASP A 8 -7.66 -19.69 21.88
N LEU A 9 -6.45 -20.26 21.83
CA LEU A 9 -5.92 -20.93 20.64
C LEU A 9 -6.71 -22.19 20.28
N GLU A 10 -7.16 -22.95 21.28
CA GLU A 10 -7.99 -24.15 21.06
C GLU A 10 -9.34 -23.75 20.45
N MET A 11 -9.96 -22.68 20.93
CA MET A 11 -11.23 -22.19 20.39
C MET A 11 -11.09 -21.65 18.95
N ILE A 12 -10.04 -20.84 18.68
CA ILE A 12 -9.72 -20.36 17.33
C ILE A 12 -9.53 -21.53 16.38
N TRP A 13 -8.77 -22.56 16.79
CA TRP A 13 -8.52 -23.73 15.98
C TRP A 13 -9.81 -24.54 15.72
N LEU A 14 -10.67 -24.65 16.70
CA LEU A 14 -11.95 -25.37 16.58
C LEU A 14 -12.86 -24.69 15.55
N VAL A 15 -12.94 -23.36 15.59
CA VAL A 15 -13.68 -22.59 14.58
C VAL A 15 -13.04 -22.77 13.21
N ALA A 16 -11.72 -22.61 13.12
CA ALA A 16 -10.99 -22.73 11.86
C ALA A 16 -11.15 -24.13 11.23
N TRP A 17 -11.07 -25.20 12.03
CA TRP A 17 -11.21 -26.57 11.55
C TRP A 17 -12.62 -26.86 11.04
N ARG A 18 -13.65 -26.38 11.75
CA ARG A 18 -15.05 -26.49 11.30
C ARG A 18 -15.24 -25.85 9.94
N GLU A 19 -14.85 -24.58 9.81
CA GLU A 19 -14.96 -23.81 8.57
C GLU A 19 -14.16 -24.45 7.42
N LEU A 20 -12.92 -24.88 7.69
CA LEU A 20 -12.06 -25.54 6.70
C LEU A 20 -12.69 -26.84 6.20
N ARG A 21 -13.29 -27.62 7.10
CA ARG A 21 -13.99 -28.87 6.72
C ARG A 21 -15.20 -28.59 5.85
N ASP A 22 -15.92 -27.51 6.10
CA ASP A 22 -17.09 -27.14 5.30
C ASP A 22 -16.65 -26.63 3.92
N GLN A 23 -15.57 -25.82 3.83
CA GLN A 23 -14.97 -25.38 2.57
C GLN A 23 -14.50 -26.55 1.70
N LEU A 24 -13.83 -27.54 2.31
CA LEU A 24 -13.35 -28.75 1.61
C LEU A 24 -14.47 -29.70 1.14
N ARG A 25 -15.70 -29.43 1.48
CA ARG A 25 -16.88 -30.18 0.96
C ARG A 25 -17.59 -29.45 -0.17
N ASP A 26 -17.29 -28.16 -0.37
CA ASP A 26 -17.93 -27.39 -1.42
C ASP A 26 -17.11 -27.45 -2.73
N TRP A 27 -17.66 -28.17 -3.72
CA TRP A 27 -17.05 -28.31 -5.03
C TRP A 27 -16.80 -26.98 -5.75
N ARG A 28 -17.62 -25.96 -5.47
CA ARG A 28 -17.47 -24.61 -6.05
C ARG A 28 -16.18 -23.93 -5.61
N ILE A 29 -15.67 -24.30 -4.45
CA ILE A 29 -14.41 -23.80 -3.88
C ILE A 29 -13.25 -24.70 -4.33
N ILE A 30 -13.42 -26.02 -4.22
CA ILE A 30 -12.33 -26.98 -4.51
C ILE A 30 -11.95 -26.95 -5.99
N PHE A 31 -12.94 -26.92 -6.89
CA PHE A 31 -12.65 -27.01 -8.33
C PHE A 31 -11.73 -25.87 -8.81
N PRO A 32 -11.99 -24.57 -8.57
CA PRO A 32 -11.08 -23.50 -8.97
C PRO A 32 -9.70 -23.64 -8.32
N MET A 33 -9.63 -24.04 -7.06
CA MET A 33 -8.36 -24.20 -6.35
C MET A 33 -7.50 -25.30 -6.98
N VAL A 34 -8.06 -26.49 -7.20
CA VAL A 34 -7.35 -27.63 -7.83
C VAL A 34 -6.97 -27.28 -9.28
N PHE A 35 -7.90 -26.68 -10.01
CA PHE A 35 -7.67 -26.25 -11.39
C PHE A 35 -6.47 -25.29 -11.49
N LEU A 36 -6.45 -24.24 -10.68
CA LEU A 36 -5.35 -23.27 -10.66
C LEU A 36 -4.03 -23.91 -10.19
N THR A 37 -4.08 -24.80 -9.20
CA THR A 37 -2.90 -25.52 -8.69
C THR A 37 -2.23 -26.40 -9.74
N VAL A 38 -2.99 -26.93 -10.69
CA VAL A 38 -2.47 -27.81 -11.75
C VAL A 38 -2.10 -27.01 -13.00
N ILE A 39 -3.00 -26.14 -13.46
CA ILE A 39 -2.86 -25.44 -14.75
C ILE A 39 -1.78 -24.34 -14.70
N LEU A 40 -1.72 -23.57 -13.62
CA LEU A 40 -0.80 -22.44 -13.55
C LEU A 40 0.67 -22.86 -13.53
N PRO A 41 1.12 -23.84 -12.71
CA PRO A 41 2.48 -24.33 -12.78
C PRO A 41 2.86 -24.82 -14.19
N PHE A 42 1.96 -25.58 -14.84
CA PHE A 42 2.19 -26.07 -16.19
C PHE A 42 2.37 -24.94 -17.22
N LEU A 43 1.51 -23.91 -17.16
CA LEU A 43 1.65 -22.72 -18.02
C LEU A 43 2.92 -21.94 -17.70
N ALA A 44 3.28 -21.82 -16.44
CA ALA A 44 4.49 -21.16 -16.00
C ALA A 44 5.75 -21.90 -16.46
N ASP A 45 5.76 -23.24 -16.41
CA ASP A 45 6.85 -24.06 -16.93
C ASP A 45 7.03 -23.89 -18.44
N LEU A 46 5.94 -23.83 -19.22
CA LEU A 46 5.98 -23.53 -20.63
C LEU A 46 6.55 -22.12 -20.89
N GLY A 47 6.14 -21.13 -20.08
CA GLY A 47 6.66 -19.77 -20.14
C GLY A 47 8.15 -19.68 -19.82
N ALA A 48 8.60 -20.38 -18.78
CA ALA A 48 10.02 -20.45 -18.41
C ALA A 48 10.87 -21.08 -19.52
N LYS A 49 10.41 -22.17 -20.12
CA LYS A 49 11.06 -22.82 -21.25
C LYS A 49 11.13 -21.90 -22.47
N ALA A 50 10.04 -21.20 -22.78
CA ALA A 50 10.01 -20.23 -23.87
C ALA A 50 11.00 -19.08 -23.65
N ALA A 51 11.10 -18.58 -22.43
CA ALA A 51 12.05 -17.53 -22.03
C ALA A 51 13.50 -17.98 -22.23
N ILE A 52 13.85 -19.20 -21.83
CA ILE A 52 15.20 -19.75 -22.00
C ILE A 52 15.53 -19.95 -23.46
N ASN A 53 14.60 -20.50 -24.24
CA ASN A 53 14.80 -20.67 -25.68
C ASN A 53 15.00 -19.31 -26.38
N PHE A 54 14.26 -18.30 -25.95
CA PHE A 54 14.45 -16.93 -26.46
C PHE A 54 15.81 -16.37 -26.07
N THR A 55 16.23 -16.53 -24.82
CA THR A 55 17.54 -16.11 -24.33
C THR A 55 18.69 -16.75 -25.07
N THR A 56 18.64 -18.07 -25.32
CA THR A 56 19.68 -18.80 -26.06
C THR A 56 19.76 -18.36 -27.52
N LYS A 57 18.60 -18.00 -28.11
CA LYS A 57 18.53 -17.58 -29.50
C LYS A 57 19.00 -16.13 -29.73
N TYR A 58 18.72 -15.23 -28.81
CA TYR A 58 18.90 -13.78 -28.96
C TYR A 58 19.97 -13.18 -28.03
N GLY A 59 20.61 -13.99 -27.17
CA GLY A 59 21.68 -13.55 -26.28
C GLY A 59 21.24 -12.59 -25.17
N THR A 60 20.00 -12.69 -24.67
CA THR A 60 19.44 -11.80 -23.65
C THR A 60 19.15 -12.52 -22.30
N PRO A 61 20.20 -12.89 -21.51
CA PRO A 61 20.03 -13.70 -20.29
C PRO A 61 19.11 -13.05 -19.24
N LEU A 62 19.05 -11.74 -19.22
CA LEU A 62 18.22 -10.95 -18.27
C LEU A 62 16.75 -11.37 -18.29
N ILE A 63 16.20 -11.78 -19.44
CA ILE A 63 14.79 -12.16 -19.57
C ILE A 63 14.51 -13.44 -18.78
N ALA A 64 15.35 -14.47 -18.89
CA ALA A 64 15.15 -15.71 -18.15
C ALA A 64 15.36 -15.52 -16.63
N GLU A 65 16.40 -14.77 -16.25
CA GLU A 65 16.68 -14.47 -14.85
C GLU A 65 15.55 -13.72 -14.12
N ARG A 66 14.78 -12.92 -14.85
CA ARG A 66 13.68 -12.13 -14.28
C ARG A 66 12.33 -12.82 -14.41
N LEU A 67 12.09 -13.50 -15.53
CA LEU A 67 10.79 -14.12 -15.80
C LEU A 67 10.54 -15.35 -14.91
N VAL A 68 11.56 -16.17 -14.64
CA VAL A 68 11.39 -17.39 -13.81
C VAL A 68 10.92 -17.06 -12.38
N PRO A 69 11.53 -16.12 -11.64
CA PRO A 69 11.00 -15.69 -10.33
C PRO A 69 9.62 -15.01 -10.42
N PHE A 70 9.35 -14.24 -11.48
CA PHE A 70 8.04 -13.64 -11.70
C PHE A 70 6.94 -14.71 -11.88
N LEU A 71 7.20 -15.76 -12.66
CA LEU A 71 6.26 -16.87 -12.81
C LEU A 71 6.03 -17.63 -11.52
N LEU A 72 7.05 -17.77 -10.66
CA LEU A 72 6.89 -18.31 -9.30
C LEU A 72 5.89 -17.50 -8.48
N MET A 73 5.99 -16.16 -8.52
CA MET A 73 5.05 -15.27 -7.85
C MET A 73 3.63 -15.43 -8.40
N VAL A 74 3.46 -15.52 -9.71
CA VAL A 74 2.16 -15.74 -10.36
C VAL A 74 1.54 -17.05 -9.89
N VAL A 75 2.29 -18.15 -9.90
CA VAL A 75 1.83 -19.48 -9.45
C VAL A 75 1.40 -19.45 -7.97
N GLY A 76 2.16 -18.73 -7.12
CA GLY A 76 1.82 -18.60 -5.70
C GLY A 76 0.57 -17.75 -5.47
N PHE A 77 0.42 -16.66 -6.20
CA PHE A 77 -0.64 -15.69 -5.94
C PHE A 77 -2.03 -16.14 -6.43
N PHE A 78 -2.15 -16.71 -7.62
CA PHE A 78 -3.47 -16.97 -8.21
C PHE A 78 -4.37 -17.89 -7.37
N PRO A 79 -3.91 -19.00 -6.76
CA PRO A 79 -4.76 -19.77 -5.86
C PRO A 79 -5.24 -18.96 -4.64
N VAL A 80 -4.44 -17.98 -4.17
CA VAL A 80 -4.85 -17.08 -3.08
C VAL A 80 -6.06 -16.23 -3.46
N THR A 81 -6.28 -15.92 -4.74
CA THR A 81 -7.46 -15.14 -5.15
C THR A 81 -8.79 -15.83 -4.82
N VAL A 82 -8.79 -17.17 -4.75
CA VAL A 82 -9.98 -17.94 -4.33
C VAL A 82 -10.34 -17.66 -2.87
N SER A 83 -9.36 -17.30 -2.03
CA SER A 83 -9.60 -16.93 -0.64
C SER A 83 -10.55 -15.74 -0.48
N LEU A 84 -10.56 -14.84 -1.45
CA LEU A 84 -11.48 -13.70 -1.47
C LEU A 84 -12.92 -14.14 -1.49
N VAL A 85 -13.27 -15.08 -2.39
CA VAL A 85 -14.65 -15.59 -2.53
C VAL A 85 -15.08 -16.27 -1.23
N ILE A 86 -14.23 -17.15 -0.69
CA ILE A 86 -14.48 -17.84 0.57
C ILE A 86 -14.75 -16.85 1.71
N ALA A 87 -13.89 -15.86 1.83
CA ALA A 87 -13.95 -14.89 2.92
C ALA A 87 -15.13 -13.91 2.77
N LEU A 88 -15.50 -13.53 1.55
CA LEU A 88 -16.68 -12.70 1.29
C LEU A 88 -17.98 -13.39 1.70
N GLU A 89 -18.07 -14.71 1.56
CA GLU A 89 -19.25 -15.49 1.98
C GLU A 89 -19.24 -15.86 3.46
N SER A 90 -18.15 -15.65 4.19
CA SER A 90 -17.92 -16.22 5.52
C SER A 90 -18.96 -15.83 6.58
N PHE A 91 -19.48 -14.61 6.57
CA PHE A 91 -20.55 -14.15 7.46
C PHE A 91 -21.86 -13.91 6.72
N VAL A 92 -21.80 -13.34 5.53
CA VAL A 92 -22.98 -13.08 4.72
C VAL A 92 -23.67 -14.39 4.32
N GLY A 93 -22.92 -15.43 3.98
CA GLY A 93 -23.49 -16.75 3.68
C GLY A 93 -24.23 -17.35 4.89
N GLU A 94 -23.75 -17.13 6.10
CA GLU A 94 -24.45 -17.56 7.32
C GLU A 94 -25.70 -16.72 7.59
N LYS A 95 -25.69 -15.42 7.28
CA LYS A 95 -26.90 -14.56 7.35
C LYS A 95 -27.98 -15.08 6.40
N GLU A 96 -27.63 -15.33 5.12
CA GLU A 96 -28.58 -15.82 4.12
C GLU A 96 -29.14 -17.22 4.44
N ARG A 97 -28.32 -18.07 5.06
CA ARG A 97 -28.74 -19.43 5.50
C ARG A 97 -29.48 -19.43 6.83
N GLY A 98 -29.60 -18.30 7.52
CA GLY A 98 -30.22 -18.21 8.85
C GLY A 98 -29.41 -18.88 9.98
N THR A 99 -28.12 -19.18 9.75
CA THR A 99 -27.25 -19.86 10.74
C THR A 99 -26.42 -18.88 11.56
N ILE A 100 -26.57 -17.59 11.32
CA ILE A 100 -25.80 -16.55 12.03
C ILE A 100 -26.16 -16.44 13.50
N GLU A 101 -27.45 -16.59 13.87
CA GLU A 101 -27.91 -16.45 15.28
C GLU A 101 -27.33 -17.52 16.20
N PRO A 102 -27.34 -18.84 15.84
CA PRO A 102 -26.67 -19.88 16.64
C PRO A 102 -25.16 -19.63 16.79
N LEU A 103 -24.49 -19.08 15.75
CA LEU A 103 -23.08 -18.75 15.82
C LEU A 103 -22.83 -17.60 16.81
N LEU A 104 -23.65 -16.58 16.77
CA LEU A 104 -23.50 -15.39 17.63
C LEU A 104 -23.90 -15.68 19.08
N SER A 105 -24.80 -16.64 19.34
CA SER A 105 -25.18 -17.09 20.69
C SER A 105 -24.16 -18.03 21.33
N SER A 106 -23.13 -18.46 20.57
CA SER A 106 -22.06 -19.31 21.10
C SER A 106 -21.19 -18.54 22.14
N PRO A 107 -20.55 -19.26 23.10
CA PRO A 107 -19.71 -18.62 24.13
C PRO A 107 -18.32 -18.18 23.59
N LEU A 108 -18.15 -18.06 22.27
CA LEU A 108 -16.91 -17.63 21.63
C LEU A 108 -16.75 -16.11 21.77
N GLU A 109 -15.54 -15.63 21.95
CA GLU A 109 -15.24 -14.20 21.85
C GLU A 109 -15.22 -13.74 20.38
N ASP A 110 -15.53 -12.46 20.14
CA ASP A 110 -15.51 -11.85 18.79
C ASP A 110 -14.15 -12.03 18.11
N ARG A 111 -13.07 -11.90 18.88
CA ARG A 111 -11.70 -12.11 18.41
C ARG A 111 -11.46 -13.57 17.99
N GLN A 112 -11.95 -14.53 18.75
CA GLN A 112 -11.79 -15.96 18.45
C GLN A 112 -12.53 -16.32 17.17
N LEU A 113 -13.73 -15.78 16.98
CA LEU A 113 -14.54 -15.99 15.80
C LEU A 113 -13.89 -15.38 14.54
N PHE A 114 -13.42 -14.13 14.64
CA PHE A 114 -12.74 -13.47 13.54
C PHE A 114 -11.46 -14.21 13.13
N LEU A 115 -10.58 -14.53 14.10
CA LEU A 115 -9.31 -15.22 13.84
C LEU A 115 -9.51 -16.64 13.34
N GLY A 116 -10.53 -17.36 13.82
CA GLY A 116 -10.88 -18.68 13.34
C GLY A 116 -11.29 -18.67 11.87
N LYS A 117 -12.16 -17.73 11.47
CA LYS A 117 -12.56 -17.56 10.08
C LYS A 117 -11.41 -17.05 9.19
N LEU A 118 -10.57 -16.16 9.71
CA LEU A 118 -9.35 -15.72 9.02
C LEU A 118 -8.43 -16.89 8.72
N LEU A 119 -8.16 -17.71 9.72
CA LEU A 119 -7.30 -18.89 9.57
C LEU A 119 -7.87 -19.90 8.57
N ALA A 120 -9.18 -20.18 8.64
CA ALA A 120 -9.84 -21.07 7.70
C ALA A 120 -9.82 -20.53 6.26
N GLY A 121 -10.13 -19.25 6.08
CA GLY A 121 -10.15 -18.60 4.77
C GLY A 121 -8.79 -18.53 4.10
N THR A 122 -7.70 -18.52 4.89
CA THR A 122 -6.33 -18.49 4.37
C THR A 122 -5.72 -19.88 4.18
N ALA A 123 -6.05 -20.85 5.03
CA ALA A 123 -5.37 -22.15 5.10
C ALA A 123 -5.46 -22.96 3.79
N ALA A 124 -6.66 -23.14 3.25
CA ALA A 124 -6.87 -23.96 2.04
C ALA A 124 -6.22 -23.32 0.79
N PRO A 125 -6.42 -22.01 0.48
CA PRO A 125 -5.73 -21.36 -0.63
C PRO A 125 -4.21 -21.33 -0.50
N LEU A 126 -3.67 -21.14 0.71
CA LEU A 126 -2.23 -21.20 0.93
C LEU A 126 -1.65 -22.58 0.69
N PHE A 127 -2.34 -23.63 1.15
CA PHE A 127 -1.93 -24.99 0.88
C PHE A 127 -1.85 -25.26 -0.63
N THR A 128 -2.85 -24.86 -1.39
CA THR A 128 -2.87 -25.03 -2.85
C THR A 128 -1.84 -24.16 -3.55
N SER A 129 -1.58 -22.93 -3.08
CA SER A 129 -0.52 -22.06 -3.58
C SER A 129 0.87 -22.69 -3.39
N TYR A 130 1.16 -23.18 -2.20
CA TYR A 130 2.45 -23.82 -1.93
C TYR A 130 2.61 -25.13 -2.70
N LEU A 131 1.54 -25.90 -2.85
CA LEU A 131 1.56 -27.08 -3.69
C LEU A 131 1.84 -26.73 -5.16
N GLY A 132 1.22 -25.68 -5.67
CA GLY A 132 1.47 -25.15 -7.01
C GLY A 132 2.92 -24.69 -7.19
N ILE A 133 3.49 -23.98 -6.20
CA ILE A 133 4.91 -23.59 -6.21
C ILE A 133 5.82 -24.83 -6.26
N ILE A 134 5.53 -25.85 -5.46
CA ILE A 134 6.31 -27.11 -5.48
C ILE A 134 6.24 -27.77 -6.84
N VAL A 135 5.05 -27.86 -7.45
CA VAL A 135 4.84 -28.44 -8.80
C VAL A 135 5.65 -27.65 -9.83
N TYR A 136 5.62 -26.31 -9.78
CA TYR A 136 6.43 -25.45 -10.66
C TYR A 136 7.93 -25.69 -10.50
N LEU A 137 8.44 -25.76 -9.27
CA LEU A 137 9.85 -26.05 -9.01
C LEU A 137 10.26 -27.43 -9.53
N ILE A 138 9.39 -28.44 -9.40
CA ILE A 138 9.62 -29.77 -9.99
C ILE A 138 9.70 -29.65 -11.52
N GLY A 139 8.82 -28.89 -12.15
CA GLY A 139 8.81 -28.64 -13.59
C GLY A 139 10.11 -27.98 -14.07
N LEU A 140 10.60 -26.97 -13.36
CA LEU A 140 11.90 -26.34 -13.63
C LEU A 140 13.06 -27.36 -13.54
N HIS A 141 13.05 -28.18 -12.50
CA HIS A 141 14.08 -29.23 -12.32
C HIS A 141 14.10 -30.23 -13.47
N LEU A 142 12.93 -30.72 -13.87
CA LEU A 142 12.80 -31.68 -14.99
C LEU A 142 13.27 -31.08 -16.33
N GLN A 143 13.20 -29.76 -16.47
CA GLN A 143 13.65 -29.03 -17.68
C GLN A 143 15.10 -28.58 -17.59
N ASN A 144 15.84 -28.89 -16.50
CA ASN A 144 17.19 -28.39 -16.18
C ASN A 144 17.29 -26.86 -16.14
N ILE A 145 16.22 -26.20 -15.72
CA ILE A 145 16.18 -24.76 -15.53
C ILE A 145 16.64 -24.44 -14.09
N PRO A 146 17.58 -23.50 -13.89
CA PRO A 146 18.04 -23.15 -12.54
C PRO A 146 16.90 -22.58 -11.71
N PHE A 147 16.88 -22.94 -10.43
CA PHE A 147 15.90 -22.40 -9.47
C PHE A 147 16.13 -20.89 -9.26
N PRO A 148 15.05 -20.15 -8.95
CA PRO A 148 15.21 -18.81 -8.43
C PRO A 148 16.09 -18.81 -7.19
N ASP A 149 16.81 -17.71 -6.95
CA ASP A 149 17.63 -17.55 -5.76
C ASP A 149 16.82 -17.77 -4.48
N ALA A 150 17.45 -18.36 -3.45
CA ALA A 150 16.80 -18.70 -2.20
C ALA A 150 16.16 -17.49 -1.51
N ASN A 151 16.78 -16.31 -1.65
CA ASN A 151 16.26 -15.05 -1.14
C ASN A 151 14.95 -14.67 -1.81
N ARG A 152 14.87 -14.74 -3.14
CA ARG A 152 13.65 -14.47 -3.93
C ARG A 152 12.55 -15.48 -3.66
N MET A 153 12.92 -16.75 -3.48
CA MET A 153 11.96 -17.79 -3.08
C MET A 153 11.34 -17.48 -1.72
N ALA A 154 12.16 -17.13 -0.72
CA ALA A 154 11.69 -16.76 0.61
C ALA A 154 10.76 -15.53 0.56
N GLN A 155 11.16 -14.48 -0.16
CA GLN A 155 10.35 -13.28 -0.35
C GLN A 155 8.99 -13.59 -0.99
N THR A 156 8.96 -14.40 -2.03
CA THR A 156 7.73 -14.81 -2.73
C THR A 156 6.80 -15.62 -1.80
N LEU A 157 7.32 -16.57 -1.03
CA LEU A 157 6.54 -17.36 -0.09
C LEU A 157 5.93 -16.49 1.01
N ILE A 158 6.72 -15.56 1.57
CA ILE A 158 6.26 -14.63 2.60
C ILE A 158 5.19 -13.69 2.02
N LEU A 159 5.42 -13.10 0.85
CA LEU A 159 4.45 -12.22 0.18
C LEU A 159 3.14 -12.94 -0.12
N THR A 160 3.18 -14.16 -0.66
CA THR A 160 1.99 -14.99 -0.91
C THR A 160 1.18 -15.19 0.38
N THR A 161 1.86 -15.48 1.49
CA THR A 161 1.19 -15.65 2.80
C THR A 161 0.54 -14.36 3.28
N LEU A 162 1.28 -13.26 3.21
CA LEU A 162 0.81 -11.95 3.66
C LEU A 162 -0.35 -11.44 2.81
N GLN A 163 -0.30 -11.65 1.50
CA GLN A 163 -1.37 -11.31 0.56
C GLN A 163 -2.65 -12.11 0.86
N ALA A 164 -2.54 -13.40 1.19
CA ALA A 164 -3.68 -14.19 1.62
C ALA A 164 -4.33 -13.64 2.90
N ILE A 165 -3.52 -13.32 3.91
CA ILE A 165 -4.00 -12.73 5.17
C ILE A 165 -4.67 -11.38 4.90
N LEU A 166 -4.05 -10.54 4.09
CA LEU A 166 -4.55 -9.21 3.74
C LEU A 166 -5.90 -9.31 3.02
N MET A 167 -5.98 -10.16 2.01
CA MET A 167 -7.18 -10.40 1.21
C MET A 167 -8.34 -10.91 2.05
N VAL A 168 -8.09 -11.92 2.86
CA VAL A 168 -9.11 -12.54 3.73
C VAL A 168 -9.56 -11.58 4.82
N SER A 169 -8.64 -10.85 5.46
CA SER A 169 -9.00 -9.85 6.48
C SER A 169 -9.93 -8.77 5.93
N GLY A 170 -9.63 -8.26 4.73
CA GLY A 170 -10.48 -7.28 4.07
C GLY A 170 -11.83 -7.85 3.65
N ALA A 171 -11.84 -9.06 3.10
CA ALA A 171 -13.06 -9.74 2.67
C ALA A 171 -14.00 -10.06 3.86
N ILE A 172 -13.46 -10.50 4.98
CA ILE A 172 -14.24 -10.72 6.21
C ILE A 172 -14.83 -9.39 6.68
N LEU A 173 -14.07 -8.30 6.66
CA LEU A 173 -14.57 -6.98 7.04
C LEU A 173 -15.74 -6.55 6.16
N ILE A 174 -15.67 -6.74 4.85
CA ILE A 174 -16.79 -6.50 3.92
C ILE A 174 -17.97 -7.42 4.23
N SER A 175 -17.70 -8.72 4.41
CA SER A 175 -18.72 -9.74 4.71
C SER A 175 -19.53 -9.39 5.97
N THR A 176 -18.89 -8.78 6.99
CA THR A 176 -19.59 -8.34 8.21
C THR A 176 -20.53 -7.16 7.98
N GLN A 177 -20.24 -6.31 6.98
CA GLN A 177 -21.01 -5.11 6.69
C GLN A 177 -22.11 -5.33 5.63
N ALA A 178 -21.94 -6.34 4.78
CA ALA A 178 -22.89 -6.65 3.71
C ALA A 178 -24.13 -7.38 4.24
N THR A 179 -25.24 -7.24 3.55
CA THR A 179 -26.53 -7.89 3.87
C THR A 179 -26.77 -9.14 3.05
N SER A 180 -26.16 -9.22 1.86
CA SER A 180 -26.29 -10.34 0.94
C SER A 180 -24.96 -10.68 0.29
N VAL A 181 -24.81 -11.93 -0.17
CA VAL A 181 -23.63 -12.39 -0.94
C VAL A 181 -23.44 -11.54 -2.19
N ARG A 182 -24.55 -11.12 -2.83
CA ARG A 182 -24.49 -10.24 -4.00
C ARG A 182 -23.92 -8.86 -3.65
N ALA A 183 -24.35 -8.26 -2.54
CA ALA A 183 -23.83 -7.00 -2.05
C ALA A 183 -22.34 -7.11 -1.68
N SER A 184 -21.94 -8.19 -0.99
CA SER A 184 -20.56 -8.48 -0.64
C SER A 184 -19.66 -8.57 -1.88
N ASN A 185 -20.11 -9.27 -2.92
CA ASN A 185 -19.37 -9.40 -4.18
C ASN A 185 -19.22 -8.07 -4.93
N LEU A 186 -20.21 -7.19 -4.90
CA LEU A 186 -20.10 -5.84 -5.46
C LEU A 186 -19.07 -5.00 -4.70
N MET A 187 -19.02 -5.15 -3.37
CA MET A 187 -18.03 -4.46 -2.52
C MET A 187 -16.62 -5.06 -2.63
N ALA A 188 -16.48 -6.26 -3.21
CA ALA A 188 -15.17 -6.91 -3.39
C ALA A 188 -14.17 -6.06 -4.17
N SER A 189 -14.64 -5.18 -5.07
CA SER A 189 -13.78 -4.25 -5.82
C SER A 189 -12.93 -3.35 -4.92
N PHE A 190 -13.40 -3.02 -3.71
CA PHE A 190 -12.64 -2.26 -2.72
C PHE A 190 -11.41 -3.01 -2.18
N ILE A 191 -11.34 -4.32 -2.38
CA ILE A 191 -10.17 -5.15 -2.04
C ILE A 191 -9.40 -5.50 -3.30
N VAL A 192 -10.10 -5.89 -4.36
CA VAL A 192 -9.48 -6.35 -5.62
C VAL A 192 -8.60 -5.27 -6.23
N ILE A 193 -9.09 -4.02 -6.29
CA ILE A 193 -8.32 -2.91 -6.90
C ILE A 193 -7.02 -2.63 -6.12
N PRO A 194 -7.04 -2.41 -4.80
CA PRO A 194 -5.80 -2.23 -4.03
C PRO A 194 -4.84 -3.42 -4.14
N MET A 195 -5.37 -4.64 -4.10
CA MET A 195 -4.55 -5.85 -4.24
C MET A 195 -3.90 -5.96 -5.63
N ALA A 196 -4.64 -5.63 -6.68
CA ALA A 196 -4.09 -5.59 -8.04
C ALA A 196 -2.95 -4.57 -8.18
N LEU A 197 -3.12 -3.37 -7.62
CA LEU A 197 -2.08 -2.33 -7.60
C LEU A 197 -0.85 -2.78 -6.79
N LEU A 198 -1.07 -3.46 -5.67
CA LEU A 198 0.01 -3.97 -4.81
C LEU A 198 0.84 -5.03 -5.55
N ILE A 199 0.18 -6.00 -6.17
CA ILE A 199 0.82 -7.05 -6.96
C ILE A 199 1.53 -6.48 -8.18
N GLN A 200 0.94 -5.48 -8.84
CA GLN A 200 1.58 -4.77 -9.95
C GLN A 200 2.89 -4.11 -9.48
N GLY A 201 2.86 -3.44 -8.32
CA GLY A 201 4.06 -2.84 -7.72
C GLY A 201 5.12 -3.89 -7.37
N GLU A 202 4.74 -4.99 -6.73
CA GLU A 202 5.64 -6.11 -6.42
C GLU A 202 6.22 -6.75 -7.68
N SER A 203 5.41 -6.91 -8.73
CA SER A 203 5.84 -7.43 -10.03
C SER A 203 6.91 -6.55 -10.67
N ILE A 204 6.72 -5.23 -10.63
CA ILE A 204 7.70 -4.26 -11.11
C ILE A 204 8.99 -4.35 -10.29
N MET A 205 8.88 -4.40 -8.95
CA MET A 205 10.04 -4.52 -8.06
C MET A 205 10.81 -5.83 -8.30
N LEU A 206 10.12 -6.93 -8.52
CA LEU A 206 10.72 -8.23 -8.78
C LEU A 206 11.39 -8.28 -10.15
N PHE A 207 10.81 -7.64 -11.17
CA PHE A 207 11.32 -7.64 -12.53
C PHE A 207 12.48 -6.66 -12.75
N TRP A 208 12.40 -5.45 -12.19
CA TRP A 208 13.36 -4.37 -12.40
C TRP A 208 14.21 -4.03 -11.18
N GLY A 209 13.73 -4.40 -9.98
CA GLY A 209 14.35 -4.02 -8.71
C GLY A 209 15.51 -4.94 -8.31
N ASN A 210 16.25 -4.46 -7.34
CA ASN A 210 17.21 -5.25 -6.59
C ASN A 210 16.47 -6.05 -5.49
N ASP A 211 17.00 -7.21 -5.10
CA ASP A 211 16.40 -8.10 -4.08
C ASP A 211 16.13 -7.39 -2.73
N GLN A 212 16.93 -6.37 -2.41
CA GLN A 212 16.73 -5.56 -1.20
C GLN A 212 15.42 -4.74 -1.22
N ILE A 213 15.00 -4.27 -2.39
CA ILE A 213 13.77 -3.48 -2.55
C ILE A 213 12.53 -4.34 -2.27
N LEU A 214 12.56 -5.61 -2.64
CA LEU A 214 11.46 -6.52 -2.40
C LEU A 214 11.21 -6.79 -0.90
N TRP A 215 12.26 -6.72 -0.06
CA TRP A 215 12.11 -6.77 1.40
C TRP A 215 11.34 -5.58 1.97
N LEU A 216 11.46 -4.40 1.36
CA LEU A 216 10.62 -3.25 1.74
C LEU A 216 9.15 -3.52 1.43
N ALA A 217 8.85 -4.18 0.30
CA ALA A 217 7.48 -4.61 -0.01
C ALA A 217 6.97 -5.61 1.05
N VAL A 218 7.77 -6.61 1.43
CA VAL A 218 7.44 -7.57 2.50
C VAL A 218 7.10 -6.85 3.81
N ILE A 219 7.91 -5.89 4.23
CA ILE A 219 7.66 -5.10 5.44
C ILE A 219 6.36 -4.29 5.30
N GLY A 220 6.17 -3.60 4.18
CA GLY A 220 4.97 -2.80 3.91
C GLY A 220 3.69 -3.63 3.94
N VAL A 221 3.69 -4.80 3.27
CA VAL A 221 2.54 -5.71 3.24
C VAL A 221 2.29 -6.34 4.60
N THR A 222 3.36 -6.64 5.38
CA THR A 222 3.23 -7.14 6.76
C THR A 222 2.50 -6.13 7.64
N ILE A 223 2.92 -4.87 7.60
CA ILE A 223 2.27 -3.79 8.36
C ILE A 223 0.80 -3.66 7.92
N LEU A 224 0.55 -3.68 6.62
CA LEU A 224 -0.79 -3.54 6.07
C LEU A 224 -1.71 -4.71 6.47
N ALA A 225 -1.21 -5.96 6.40
CA ALA A 225 -1.94 -7.15 6.82
C ALA A 225 -2.27 -7.10 8.32
N ALA A 226 -1.31 -6.70 9.15
CA ALA A 226 -1.50 -6.54 10.59
C ALA A 226 -2.53 -5.43 10.91
N LEU A 227 -2.46 -4.28 10.23
CA LEU A 227 -3.41 -3.18 10.40
C LEU A 227 -4.81 -3.60 9.98
N LEU A 228 -4.97 -4.23 8.82
CA LEU A 228 -6.28 -4.64 8.32
C LEU A 228 -6.92 -5.73 9.21
N SER A 229 -6.12 -6.70 9.66
CA SER A 229 -6.57 -7.70 10.63
C SER A 229 -7.02 -7.03 11.94
N ARG A 230 -6.27 -6.04 12.43
CA ARG A 230 -6.64 -5.26 13.61
C ARG A 230 -7.95 -4.47 13.41
N VAL A 231 -8.12 -3.85 12.23
CA VAL A 231 -9.38 -3.17 11.87
C VAL A 231 -10.53 -4.17 11.89
N GLY A 232 -10.33 -5.34 11.26
CA GLY A 232 -11.33 -6.40 11.23
C GLY A 232 -11.77 -6.81 12.63
N ILE A 233 -10.84 -7.11 13.53
CA ILE A 233 -11.13 -7.47 14.92
C ILE A 233 -11.84 -6.33 15.67
N ALA A 234 -11.34 -5.10 15.51
CA ALA A 234 -11.83 -3.95 16.27
C ALA A 234 -13.25 -3.50 15.86
N HIS A 235 -13.61 -3.71 14.59
CA HIS A 235 -14.93 -3.35 14.05
C HIS A 235 -15.90 -4.55 13.98
N PHE A 236 -15.45 -5.72 14.38
CA PHE A 236 -16.29 -6.88 14.50
C PHE A 236 -17.15 -6.73 15.77
N GLN A 237 -18.44 -6.48 15.59
CA GLN A 237 -19.43 -6.36 16.69
C GLN A 237 -20.62 -7.24 16.36
N ARG A 238 -20.94 -8.19 17.23
CA ARG A 238 -22.07 -9.12 17.06
C ARG A 238 -23.40 -8.41 16.85
N GLU A 239 -23.64 -7.35 17.61
CA GLU A 239 -24.87 -6.53 17.51
C GLU A 239 -25.02 -5.89 16.12
N ALA A 240 -23.91 -5.51 15.51
CA ALA A 240 -23.89 -4.92 14.18
C ALA A 240 -24.19 -5.94 13.07
N LEU A 241 -23.94 -7.23 13.30
CA LEU A 241 -24.23 -8.29 12.33
C LEU A 241 -25.74 -8.53 12.19
N LEU A 242 -26.53 -8.32 13.23
CA LEU A 242 -27.97 -8.54 13.25
C LEU A 242 -28.81 -7.34 12.82
N GLY A 243 -28.26 -6.12 12.89
CA GLY A 243 -29.04 -4.87 12.78
C GLY A 243 -28.71 -3.95 11.60
N ARG A 244 -27.78 -4.32 10.69
CA ARG A 244 -27.40 -3.45 9.58
C ARG A 244 -27.95 -3.93 8.25
N GLU A 245 -28.80 -3.12 7.66
CA GLU A 245 -29.26 -3.25 6.28
C GLU A 245 -28.48 -2.27 5.39
N ILE A 246 -27.32 -2.64 4.87
CA ILE A 246 -26.62 -1.88 3.83
C ILE A 246 -26.83 -2.60 2.50
N ASP A 247 -28.00 -2.46 1.91
CA ASP A 247 -28.28 -3.02 0.59
C ASP A 247 -27.93 -2.09 -0.58
N VAL A 248 -27.72 -0.79 -0.30
CA VAL A 248 -27.49 0.20 -1.36
C VAL A 248 -26.47 1.25 -0.86
N LEU A 249 -25.46 1.53 -1.70
CA LEU A 249 -24.58 2.69 -1.54
C LEU A 249 -25.44 3.97 -1.62
N ASN A 250 -25.74 4.55 -0.46
CA ASN A 250 -26.49 5.79 -0.41
C ASN A 250 -25.56 6.99 -0.71
N VAL A 251 -25.36 7.24 -2.00
CA VAL A 251 -24.48 8.33 -2.49
C VAL A 251 -24.92 9.68 -1.93
N ARG A 252 -26.22 9.90 -1.74
CA ARG A 252 -26.75 11.14 -1.16
C ARG A 252 -26.30 11.32 0.30
N TRP A 253 -26.36 10.26 1.08
CA TRP A 253 -25.89 10.25 2.45
C TRP A 253 -24.36 10.47 2.54
N ILE A 254 -23.58 9.83 1.67
CA ILE A 254 -22.13 10.02 1.58
C ILE A 254 -21.81 11.49 1.31
N LEU A 255 -22.42 12.07 0.29
CA LEU A 255 -22.21 13.48 -0.07
C LEU A 255 -22.66 14.44 1.03
N GLN A 256 -23.79 14.19 1.67
CA GLN A 256 -24.30 15.01 2.77
C GLN A 256 -23.36 14.95 3.99
N THR A 257 -22.89 13.75 4.35
CA THR A 257 -21.96 13.54 5.48
C THR A 257 -20.62 14.18 5.17
N PHE A 258 -20.11 14.03 3.95
CA PHE A 258 -18.89 14.69 3.49
C PHE A 258 -19.00 16.21 3.57
N TRP A 259 -20.04 16.81 2.96
CA TRP A 259 -20.22 18.25 2.96
C TRP A 259 -20.42 18.83 4.37
N ARG A 260 -21.19 18.14 5.22
CA ARG A 260 -21.35 18.52 6.61
C ARG A 260 -20.01 18.53 7.34
N SER A 261 -19.20 17.48 7.17
CA SER A 261 -17.88 17.39 7.80
C SER A 261 -16.88 18.37 7.20
N PHE A 262 -16.93 18.59 5.88
CA PHE A 262 -16.04 19.53 5.17
C PHE A 262 -16.32 20.98 5.50
N LYS A 263 -17.59 21.38 5.46
CA LYS A 263 -18.02 22.73 5.79
C LYS A 263 -17.88 23.04 7.29
N GLY A 264 -18.12 22.06 8.14
CA GLY A 264 -18.15 22.22 9.58
C GLY A 264 -19.20 23.25 10.01
N GLU A 265 -18.84 24.09 10.98
CA GLU A 265 -19.70 25.17 11.53
C GLU A 265 -19.49 26.52 10.80
N ALA A 266 -18.67 26.55 9.77
CA ALA A 266 -18.31 27.78 9.08
C ALA A 266 -19.48 28.36 8.28
N LYS A 267 -19.75 29.65 8.48
CA LYS A 267 -20.77 30.43 7.77
C LYS A 267 -20.22 31.21 6.57
N SER A 268 -18.88 31.32 6.45
CA SER A 268 -18.18 32.03 5.38
C SER A 268 -16.90 31.31 4.99
N VAL A 269 -16.39 31.58 3.77
CA VAL A 269 -15.10 31.04 3.31
C VAL A 269 -13.95 31.46 4.22
N PHE A 270 -13.91 32.74 4.62
CA PHE A 270 -12.88 33.22 5.54
C PHE A 270 -12.98 32.56 6.92
N GLY A 271 -14.20 32.35 7.44
CA GLY A 271 -14.43 31.62 8.69
C GLY A 271 -13.99 30.16 8.58
N TRP A 272 -14.21 29.52 7.43
CA TRP A 272 -13.75 28.18 7.18
C TRP A 272 -12.22 28.07 7.22
N PHE A 273 -11.48 28.97 6.54
CA PHE A 273 -10.01 29.03 6.59
C PHE A 273 -9.51 29.24 8.02
N ARG A 274 -10.10 30.21 8.75
CA ARG A 274 -9.62 30.59 10.08
C ARG A 274 -9.94 29.56 11.17
N PHE A 275 -11.13 28.96 11.13
CA PHE A 275 -11.61 28.12 12.23
C PHE A 275 -11.53 26.63 11.89
N GLU A 276 -12.06 26.19 10.75
CA GLU A 276 -12.15 24.77 10.44
C GLU A 276 -10.80 24.15 10.09
N ILE A 277 -9.96 24.83 9.30
CA ILE A 277 -8.61 24.34 8.98
C ILE A 277 -7.76 24.30 10.25
N PHE A 278 -7.77 25.37 11.04
CA PHE A 278 -7.00 25.41 12.27
C PHE A 278 -7.44 24.31 13.26
N LYS A 279 -8.75 24.09 13.40
CA LYS A 279 -9.33 23.01 14.22
C LYS A 279 -8.84 21.64 13.73
N THR A 280 -8.81 21.43 12.41
CA THR A 280 -8.35 20.17 11.79
C THR A 280 -6.86 19.96 12.01
N VAL A 281 -6.02 20.97 11.79
CA VAL A 281 -4.56 20.90 12.05
C VAL A 281 -4.29 20.64 13.54
N LYS A 282 -4.98 21.35 14.46
CA LYS A 282 -4.86 21.12 15.90
C LYS A 282 -5.24 19.69 16.30
N LYS A 283 -6.30 19.14 15.68
CA LYS A 283 -6.72 17.74 15.88
C LYS A 283 -5.63 16.76 15.48
N GLN A 284 -4.89 17.04 14.41
CA GLN A 284 -3.87 16.17 13.84
C GLN A 284 -2.43 16.50 14.32
N ARG A 285 -2.22 17.43 15.23
CA ARG A 285 -0.91 17.95 15.66
C ARG A 285 0.11 16.86 16.04
N ARG A 286 -0.34 15.77 16.71
CA ARG A 286 0.55 14.67 17.10
C ARG A 286 1.04 13.88 15.89
N VAL A 287 0.15 13.63 14.95
CA VAL A 287 0.50 12.91 13.72
C VAL A 287 1.42 13.77 12.84
N ILE A 288 1.15 15.07 12.75
CA ILE A 288 2.03 16.04 12.05
C ILE A 288 3.44 16.01 12.66
N LEU A 289 3.55 16.06 14.00
CA LEU A 289 4.85 16.00 14.67
C LEU A 289 5.58 14.68 14.39
N ILE A 290 4.88 13.55 14.47
CA ILE A 290 5.45 12.24 14.12
C ILE A 290 5.92 12.22 12.67
N THR A 291 5.12 12.75 11.74
CA THR A 291 5.47 12.82 10.32
C THR A 291 6.73 13.66 10.11
N VAL A 292 6.88 14.80 10.78
CA VAL A 292 8.11 15.60 10.74
C VAL A 292 9.31 14.78 11.22
N VAL A 293 9.19 14.12 12.38
CA VAL A 293 10.30 13.33 12.96
C VAL A 293 10.73 12.19 12.04
N ILE A 294 9.79 11.40 11.53
CA ILE A 294 10.13 10.28 10.64
C ILE A 294 10.70 10.78 9.30
N GLY A 295 10.23 11.92 8.78
CA GLY A 295 10.77 12.54 7.58
C GLY A 295 12.23 13.02 7.77
N LEU A 296 12.52 13.65 8.90
CA LEU A 296 13.90 14.04 9.25
C LEU A 296 14.81 12.83 9.40
N LEU A 297 14.32 11.76 10.04
CA LEU A 297 15.08 10.51 10.17
C LEU A 297 15.36 9.87 8.80
N ALA A 298 14.37 9.86 7.89
CA ALA A 298 14.54 9.36 6.54
C ALA A 298 15.57 10.19 5.75
N MET A 299 15.53 11.51 5.87
CA MET A 299 16.48 12.43 5.23
C MET A 299 17.91 12.18 5.74
N ILE A 300 18.10 12.04 7.07
CA ILE A 300 19.40 11.76 7.69
C ILE A 300 19.90 10.39 7.24
N ALA A 301 19.06 9.34 7.31
CA ALA A 301 19.43 7.99 6.92
C ALA A 301 19.87 7.92 5.45
N ALA A 302 19.15 8.59 4.56
CA ALA A 302 19.48 8.64 3.15
C ALA A 302 20.77 9.45 2.87
N TYR A 303 20.99 10.53 3.61
CA TYR A 303 22.25 11.28 3.56
C TYR A 303 23.45 10.39 3.95
N ILE A 304 23.34 9.66 5.08
CA ILE A 304 24.40 8.76 5.56
C ILE A 304 24.64 7.66 4.54
N TRP A 305 23.57 6.99 4.09
CA TRP A 305 23.67 5.90 3.13
C TRP A 305 24.32 6.36 1.81
N MET A 306 23.89 7.49 1.26
CA MET A 306 24.46 8.04 0.03
C MET A 306 25.94 8.41 0.23
N SER A 307 26.32 9.01 1.38
CA SER A 307 27.69 9.36 1.69
C SER A 307 28.63 8.14 1.76
N MET A 308 28.12 7.00 2.27
CA MET A 308 28.87 5.76 2.36
C MET A 308 29.01 5.04 1.02
N ASN A 309 28.02 5.15 0.12
CA ASN A 309 27.97 4.40 -1.15
C ASN A 309 28.19 5.30 -2.37
N ILE A 310 28.67 6.52 -2.17
CA ILE A 310 28.77 7.54 -3.24
C ILE A 310 29.64 7.09 -4.42
N LYS A 311 30.71 6.33 -4.16
CA LYS A 311 31.64 5.83 -5.20
C LYS A 311 30.93 4.83 -6.13
N ASP A 312 30.16 3.92 -5.55
CA ASP A 312 29.44 2.89 -6.29
C ASP A 312 28.31 3.54 -7.12
N VAL A 313 27.59 4.49 -6.53
CA VAL A 313 26.54 5.25 -7.22
C VAL A 313 27.12 6.01 -8.42
N ILE A 314 28.24 6.73 -8.25
CA ILE A 314 28.87 7.48 -9.34
C ILE A 314 29.42 6.54 -10.42
N SER A 315 29.93 5.35 -10.09
CA SER A 315 30.42 4.39 -11.09
C SER A 315 29.31 3.97 -12.05
N VAL A 316 28.11 3.66 -11.51
CA VAL A 316 26.92 3.34 -12.32
C VAL A 316 26.55 4.49 -13.26
N PHE A 317 26.54 5.73 -12.75
CA PHE A 317 26.26 6.91 -13.60
C PHE A 317 27.35 7.20 -14.63
N ARG A 318 28.61 6.82 -14.38
CA ARG A 318 29.71 7.00 -15.34
C ARG A 318 29.64 6.03 -16.50
N GLU A 319 29.19 4.82 -16.28
CA GLU A 319 29.00 3.81 -17.35
C GLU A 319 27.80 4.18 -18.26
N GLU A 320 26.77 4.86 -17.74
CA GLU A 320 25.56 5.25 -18.47
C GLU A 320 25.53 6.70 -19.00
N ASN A 321 26.66 7.37 -19.26
CA ASN A 321 26.75 8.75 -19.77
C ASN A 321 26.51 9.87 -18.75
N LEU A 322 27.55 10.24 -18.01
CA LEU A 322 27.65 11.52 -17.29
C LEU A 322 27.59 12.76 -18.22
N SER A 323 27.77 12.57 -19.53
CA SER A 323 27.59 13.58 -20.57
C SER A 323 26.13 14.03 -20.77
N ALA A 324 25.16 13.30 -20.20
CA ALA A 324 23.74 13.63 -20.28
C ALA A 324 23.20 14.39 -19.06
N LEU A 325 24.00 14.57 -17.99
CA LEU A 325 23.59 15.44 -16.88
C LEU A 325 23.71 16.90 -17.31
N PRO A 326 22.65 17.72 -17.18
CA PRO A 326 22.67 19.13 -17.54
C PRO A 326 23.68 19.86 -16.66
N THR A 327 24.83 20.18 -17.19
CA THR A 327 25.94 20.85 -16.48
C THR A 327 25.90 22.37 -16.53
N GLY A 328 24.87 22.97 -17.12
CA GLY A 328 24.77 24.42 -17.24
C GLY A 328 23.35 24.95 -17.35
N VAL A 329 23.22 26.26 -17.12
CA VAL A 329 21.99 27.04 -17.27
C VAL A 329 21.45 27.00 -18.71
N ASP A 330 22.29 26.62 -19.67
CA ASP A 330 22.00 26.53 -21.10
C ASP A 330 21.54 25.12 -21.54
N SER A 331 21.14 24.23 -20.59
CA SER A 331 20.64 22.90 -20.97
C SER A 331 19.20 22.97 -21.52
N PRO A 332 18.84 22.10 -22.50
CA PRO A 332 17.46 22.03 -23.01
C PRO A 332 16.39 21.78 -21.94
N LEU A 333 16.79 21.31 -20.75
CA LEU A 333 15.91 21.17 -19.59
C LEU A 333 15.57 22.53 -18.94
N ALA A 334 16.42 23.56 -19.07
CA ALA A 334 16.14 24.89 -18.55
C ALA A 334 15.07 25.62 -19.39
N GLU A 335 14.99 25.36 -20.67
CA GLU A 335 13.94 25.90 -21.55
C GLU A 335 12.57 25.23 -21.37
N GLY A 336 12.53 24.04 -20.75
CA GLY A 336 11.31 23.27 -20.51
C GLY A 336 10.68 23.41 -19.11
N ILE A 337 11.37 24.03 -18.15
CA ILE A 337 10.86 24.19 -16.76
C ILE A 337 9.82 25.31 -16.74
N SER A 338 8.57 24.96 -16.73
CA SER A 338 7.45 25.91 -16.66
C SER A 338 6.64 25.68 -15.38
N PHE A 339 6.01 26.76 -14.88
CA PHE A 339 5.14 26.70 -13.70
C PHE A 339 4.12 25.56 -13.75
N PRO A 340 3.38 25.31 -14.86
CA PRO A 340 2.42 24.20 -14.91
C PRO A 340 3.05 22.82 -14.76
N LEU A 341 4.28 22.62 -15.27
CA LEU A 341 4.98 21.32 -15.15
C LEU A 341 5.41 21.07 -13.71
N ILE A 342 6.03 22.03 -13.06
CA ILE A 342 6.46 21.91 -11.66
C ILE A 342 5.23 21.72 -10.76
N TRP A 343 4.23 22.58 -10.92
CA TRP A 343 3.00 22.51 -10.13
C TRP A 343 2.27 21.19 -10.34
N GLY A 344 2.18 20.72 -11.59
CA GLY A 344 1.55 19.44 -11.93
C GLY A 344 2.30 18.26 -11.36
N HIS A 345 3.65 18.27 -11.40
CA HIS A 345 4.48 17.21 -10.82
C HIS A 345 4.31 17.11 -9.30
N ASN A 346 4.37 18.23 -8.61
CA ASN A 346 4.20 18.29 -7.16
C ASN A 346 2.78 17.89 -6.74
N LEU A 347 1.76 18.33 -7.50
CA LEU A 347 0.38 17.92 -7.27
C LEU A 347 0.19 16.42 -7.50
N GLN A 348 0.80 15.87 -8.55
CA GLN A 348 0.77 14.42 -8.83
C GLN A 348 1.34 13.61 -7.67
N ALA A 349 2.45 14.03 -7.06
CA ALA A 349 3.02 13.37 -5.89
C ALA A 349 2.02 13.32 -4.72
N ILE A 350 1.32 14.44 -4.45
CA ILE A 350 0.30 14.50 -3.39
C ILE A 350 -0.91 13.60 -3.71
N VAL A 351 -1.34 13.56 -4.97
CA VAL A 351 -2.45 12.68 -5.41
C VAL A 351 -2.06 11.21 -5.27
N ILE A 352 -0.83 10.85 -5.61
CA ILE A 352 -0.33 9.47 -5.44
C ILE A 352 -0.28 9.10 -3.95
N ILE A 353 0.22 9.99 -3.08
CA ILE A 353 0.22 9.81 -1.62
C ILE A 353 -1.21 9.58 -1.11
N LEU A 354 -2.18 10.38 -1.58
CA LEU A 354 -3.59 10.23 -1.21
C LEU A 354 -4.14 8.87 -1.67
N LEU A 355 -4.03 8.56 -2.95
CA LEU A 355 -4.61 7.35 -3.52
C LEU A 355 -4.02 6.08 -2.88
N LEU A 356 -2.70 5.96 -2.86
CA LEU A 356 -2.04 4.81 -2.27
C LEU A 356 -2.22 4.75 -0.76
N GLY A 357 -2.22 5.90 -0.09
CA GLY A 357 -2.46 5.98 1.34
C GLY A 357 -3.90 5.65 1.72
N LEU A 358 -4.90 6.05 0.92
CA LEU A 358 -6.30 5.71 1.17
C LEU A 358 -6.51 4.20 1.18
N PHE A 359 -5.96 3.50 0.21
CA PHE A 359 -6.10 2.04 0.08
C PHE A 359 -5.19 1.23 1.01
N SER A 360 -4.21 1.87 1.66
CA SER A 360 -3.25 1.21 2.54
C SER A 360 -3.29 1.70 3.99
N PHE A 361 -4.39 2.31 4.43
CA PHE A 361 -4.49 2.92 5.77
C PHE A 361 -3.34 3.89 6.09
N GLY A 362 -2.87 4.61 5.07
CA GLY A 362 -1.77 5.57 5.18
C GLY A 362 -0.37 4.98 4.98
N VAL A 363 -0.20 3.66 4.98
CA VAL A 363 1.13 3.00 4.95
C VAL A 363 1.91 3.32 3.69
N LEU A 364 1.34 3.07 2.51
CA LEU A 364 2.01 3.35 1.24
C LEU A 364 2.19 4.86 1.02
N GLY A 365 1.23 5.67 1.46
CA GLY A 365 1.38 7.12 1.43
C GLY A 365 2.55 7.62 2.28
N ALA A 366 2.73 7.04 3.48
CA ALA A 366 3.87 7.32 4.34
C ALA A 366 5.19 6.86 3.70
N LEU A 367 5.20 5.72 3.03
CA LEU A 367 6.40 5.20 2.37
C LEU A 367 6.86 6.14 1.24
N ILE A 368 5.93 6.63 0.41
CA ILE A 368 6.23 7.61 -0.64
C ILE A 368 6.74 8.92 -0.04
N TYR A 369 6.14 9.36 1.06
CA TYR A 369 6.64 10.52 1.80
C TYR A 369 8.09 10.31 2.27
N LEU A 370 8.41 9.16 2.86
CA LEU A 370 9.76 8.84 3.31
C LEU A 370 10.76 8.78 2.13
N LEU A 371 10.35 8.25 0.98
CA LEU A 371 11.17 8.26 -0.23
C LEU A 371 11.46 9.69 -0.70
N ASN A 372 10.46 10.57 -0.73
CA ASN A 372 10.66 11.98 -1.10
C ASN A 372 11.63 12.67 -0.13
N MET A 373 11.45 12.50 1.18
CA MET A 373 12.36 13.05 2.19
C MET A 373 13.77 12.43 2.07
N GLY A 374 13.86 11.14 1.72
CA GLY A 374 15.12 10.47 1.47
C GLY A 374 15.87 11.05 0.27
N VAL A 375 15.19 11.33 -0.84
CA VAL A 375 15.79 11.99 -2.02
C VAL A 375 16.38 13.34 -1.63
N ILE A 376 15.67 14.13 -0.82
CA ILE A 376 16.19 15.42 -0.31
C ILE A 376 17.50 15.22 0.47
N GLY A 377 17.57 14.18 1.32
CA GLY A 377 18.80 13.88 2.06
C GLY A 377 19.95 13.41 1.19
N ALA A 378 19.67 12.53 0.22
CA ALA A 378 20.65 11.90 -0.65
C ALA A 378 21.28 12.88 -1.66
N ILE A 379 20.59 13.94 -2.03
CA ILE A 379 21.08 14.91 -3.04
C ILE A 379 22.30 15.70 -2.55
N PHE A 380 22.45 15.94 -1.24
CA PHE A 380 23.58 16.72 -0.70
C PHE A 380 24.95 16.05 -0.89
N PRO A 381 25.15 14.77 -0.54
CA PRO A 381 26.39 14.06 -0.85
C PRO A 381 26.65 13.96 -2.37
N LEU A 382 25.60 13.78 -3.17
CA LEU A 382 25.72 13.70 -4.62
C LEU A 382 26.23 15.02 -5.22
N ILE A 383 25.70 16.17 -4.79
CA ILE A 383 26.18 17.50 -5.19
C ILE A 383 27.68 17.67 -4.83
N GLY A 384 28.10 17.23 -3.64
CA GLY A 384 29.49 17.27 -3.22
C GLY A 384 30.40 16.41 -4.10
N ALA A 385 29.94 15.25 -4.49
CA ALA A 385 30.70 14.30 -5.31
C ALA A 385 30.91 14.76 -6.77
N ILE A 386 30.02 15.59 -7.31
CA ILE A 386 30.20 16.26 -8.61
C ILE A 386 31.01 17.56 -8.54
N GLY A 387 31.63 17.83 -7.37
CA GLY A 387 32.51 19.01 -7.18
C GLY A 387 31.78 20.35 -6.97
N LYS A 388 30.48 20.32 -6.70
CA LYS A 388 29.71 21.54 -6.39
C LYS A 388 29.57 21.72 -4.87
N PRO A 389 29.48 22.99 -4.37
CA PRO A 389 29.33 23.24 -2.93
C PRO A 389 27.90 22.88 -2.44
N PRO A 390 27.71 21.80 -1.66
CA PRO A 390 26.37 21.31 -1.31
C PRO A 390 25.54 22.34 -0.53
N LEU A 391 26.19 23.06 0.37
CA LEU A 391 25.52 24.05 1.22
C LEU A 391 24.99 25.25 0.43
N LYS A 392 25.77 25.75 -0.54
CA LYS A 392 25.32 26.85 -1.42
C LYS A 392 24.18 26.38 -2.33
N MET A 393 24.34 25.21 -2.94
CA MET A 393 23.28 24.62 -3.79
C MET A 393 22.00 24.35 -3.01
N GLY A 394 22.10 23.87 -1.77
CA GLY A 394 20.94 23.70 -0.88
C GLY A 394 20.26 25.02 -0.52
N LEU A 395 21.04 26.04 -0.11
CA LEU A 395 20.50 27.34 0.32
C LEU A 395 19.86 28.15 -0.82
N PHE A 396 20.44 28.14 -2.00
CA PHE A 396 19.98 28.96 -3.11
C PHE A 396 19.19 28.19 -4.17
N GLY A 397 19.43 26.89 -4.29
CA GLY A 397 18.74 26.04 -5.27
C GLY A 397 17.53 25.29 -4.71
N MET A 398 17.51 24.93 -3.42
CA MET A 398 16.47 24.08 -2.85
C MET A 398 15.63 24.79 -1.77
N LEU A 399 16.26 25.52 -0.86
CA LEU A 399 15.59 26.12 0.28
C LEU A 399 14.51 27.15 -0.11
N PRO A 400 14.63 27.98 -1.17
CA PRO A 400 13.64 29.04 -1.46
C PRO A 400 12.24 28.48 -1.68
N HIS A 401 12.08 27.42 -2.48
CA HIS A 401 10.81 26.74 -2.72
C HIS A 401 10.51 25.66 -1.67
N GLY A 402 11.54 24.99 -1.15
CA GLY A 402 11.43 23.92 -0.16
C GLY A 402 10.78 24.36 1.15
N ILE A 403 10.87 25.63 1.55
CA ILE A 403 10.18 26.19 2.73
C ILE A 403 8.66 26.04 2.61
N PHE A 404 8.11 26.01 1.40
CA PHE A 404 6.68 25.85 1.14
C PHE A 404 6.32 24.42 0.74
N GLU A 405 7.16 23.77 -0.06
CA GLU A 405 6.93 22.42 -0.56
C GLU A 405 7.02 21.34 0.54
N ILE A 406 8.07 21.39 1.36
CA ILE A 406 8.26 20.41 2.45
C ILE A 406 7.11 20.46 3.47
N PRO A 407 6.65 21.62 3.97
CA PRO A 407 5.45 21.68 4.81
C PRO A 407 4.19 21.17 4.11
N ALA A 408 3.99 21.41 2.82
CA ALA A 408 2.86 20.89 2.07
C ALA A 408 2.89 19.36 2.03
N LEU A 409 4.04 18.76 1.74
CA LEU A 409 4.25 17.33 1.73
C LEU A 409 4.02 16.69 3.12
N ILE A 410 4.54 17.32 4.18
CA ILE A 410 4.33 16.90 5.57
C ILE A 410 2.84 16.90 5.93
N LEU A 411 2.13 17.99 5.63
CA LEU A 411 0.72 18.14 5.96
C LEU A 411 -0.16 17.12 5.22
N ALA A 412 0.08 16.92 3.92
CA ALA A 412 -0.64 15.94 3.12
C ALA A 412 -0.42 14.52 3.64
N SER A 413 0.83 14.16 3.95
CA SER A 413 1.21 12.85 4.46
C SER A 413 0.71 12.62 5.89
N ALA A 414 0.76 13.62 6.75
CA ALA A 414 0.19 13.54 8.08
C ALA A 414 -1.32 13.33 8.06
N ALA A 415 -2.02 14.00 7.15
CA ALA A 415 -3.47 13.87 7.02
C ALA A 415 -3.88 12.47 6.53
N ILE A 416 -3.11 11.85 5.63
CA ILE A 416 -3.38 10.48 5.18
C ILE A 416 -3.02 9.43 6.25
N LEU A 417 -1.96 9.63 7.02
CA LEU A 417 -1.65 8.81 8.19
C LEU A 417 -2.72 8.93 9.27
N TYR A 418 -3.23 10.14 9.49
CA TYR A 418 -4.34 10.36 10.43
C TYR A 418 -5.60 9.62 9.99
N LEU A 419 -5.90 9.60 8.68
CA LEU A 419 -7.00 8.82 8.11
C LEU A 419 -6.83 7.34 8.45
N GLY A 420 -5.64 6.76 8.22
CA GLY A 420 -5.35 5.39 8.57
C GLY A 420 -5.54 5.11 10.07
N ILE A 421 -5.00 5.95 10.94
CA ILE A 421 -5.17 5.84 12.40
C ILE A 421 -6.64 5.92 12.81
N ALA A 422 -7.42 6.80 12.19
CA ALA A 422 -8.84 6.95 12.48
C ALA A 422 -9.64 5.69 12.14
N LEU A 423 -9.30 5.02 11.04
CA LEU A 423 -9.94 3.76 10.61
C LEU A 423 -9.56 2.58 11.51
N VAL A 424 -8.31 2.52 11.96
CA VAL A 424 -7.79 1.44 12.83
C VAL A 424 -8.28 1.59 14.28
N THR A 425 -8.67 2.80 14.69
CA THR A 425 -9.08 3.08 16.05
C THR A 425 -10.62 3.08 16.18
N PRO A 426 -11.22 2.08 16.85
CA PRO A 426 -12.67 2.03 17.02
C PRO A 426 -13.21 3.25 17.74
N ARG A 427 -14.33 3.79 17.28
CA ARG A 427 -15.06 4.84 17.94
C ARG A 427 -16.44 4.31 18.31
N SER A 428 -16.77 4.34 19.60
CA SER A 428 -18.12 3.97 20.05
C SER A 428 -19.18 4.81 19.33
N GLN A 429 -20.25 4.16 18.87
CA GLN A 429 -21.41 4.78 18.21
C GLN A 429 -21.19 5.34 16.80
N ARG A 430 -20.04 5.09 16.12
CA ARG A 430 -19.81 5.52 14.74
C ARG A 430 -19.52 4.34 13.82
N THR A 431 -20.05 4.42 12.61
CA THR A 431 -19.77 3.41 11.57
C THR A 431 -18.41 3.66 10.93
N LEU A 432 -17.80 2.60 10.41
CA LEU A 432 -16.54 2.71 9.64
C LEU A 432 -16.67 3.69 8.47
N GLY A 433 -17.84 3.67 7.78
CA GLY A 433 -18.12 4.57 6.67
C GLY A 433 -18.16 6.05 7.10
N GLU A 434 -18.77 6.36 8.23
CA GLU A 434 -18.77 7.74 8.77
C GLU A 434 -17.35 8.20 9.11
N VAL A 435 -16.56 7.34 9.75
CA VAL A 435 -15.17 7.65 10.11
C VAL A 435 -14.34 7.89 8.86
N LEU A 436 -14.51 7.07 7.82
CA LEU A 436 -13.82 7.22 6.54
C LEU A 436 -14.18 8.54 5.86
N ILE A 437 -15.48 8.85 5.73
CA ILE A 437 -15.96 10.07 5.07
C ILE A 437 -15.49 11.32 5.82
N GLU A 438 -15.55 11.33 7.17
CA GLU A 438 -15.03 12.42 7.98
C GLU A 438 -13.51 12.60 7.82
N ALA A 439 -12.74 11.51 7.77
CA ALA A 439 -11.30 11.56 7.60
C ALA A 439 -10.90 12.05 6.21
N ILE A 440 -11.64 11.66 5.16
CA ILE A 440 -11.47 12.20 3.79
C ILE A 440 -11.81 13.70 3.76
N ALA A 441 -12.88 14.12 4.44
CA ALA A 441 -13.23 15.54 4.53
C ALA A 441 -12.14 16.34 5.26
N ASP A 442 -11.56 15.82 6.32
CA ASP A 442 -10.44 16.45 7.04
C ASP A 442 -9.18 16.51 6.16
N TRP A 443 -8.88 15.46 5.38
CA TRP A 443 -7.80 15.48 4.40
C TRP A 443 -8.03 16.56 3.34
N MET A 444 -9.24 16.64 2.79
CA MET A 444 -9.60 17.66 1.78
C MET A 444 -9.53 19.09 2.34
N LYS A 445 -9.86 19.32 3.63
CA LYS A 445 -9.67 20.63 4.27
C LYS A 445 -8.20 21.04 4.26
N ILE A 446 -7.30 20.13 4.69
CA ILE A 446 -5.85 20.40 4.69
C ILE A 446 -5.33 20.52 3.25
N GLY A 447 -5.77 19.64 2.35
CA GLY A 447 -5.37 19.64 0.94
C GLY A 447 -5.70 20.94 0.23
N LEU A 448 -6.96 21.36 0.25
CA LEU A 448 -7.41 22.57 -0.43
C LEU A 448 -7.04 23.86 0.33
N GLY A 449 -7.01 23.79 1.67
CA GLY A 449 -6.78 24.97 2.49
C GLY A 449 -5.32 25.32 2.71
N LEU A 450 -4.42 24.34 2.73
CA LEU A 450 -3.00 24.56 3.02
C LEU A 450 -2.09 23.98 1.95
N VAL A 451 -2.24 22.71 1.59
CA VAL A 451 -1.30 22.03 0.70
C VAL A 451 -1.30 22.66 -0.69
N LEU A 452 -2.47 22.84 -1.30
CA LEU A 452 -2.59 23.41 -2.64
C LEU A 452 -2.04 24.85 -2.73
N PRO A 453 -2.36 25.79 -1.81
CA PRO A 453 -1.73 27.12 -1.79
C PRO A 453 -0.21 27.08 -1.60
N LEU A 454 0.29 26.23 -0.69
CA LEU A 454 1.72 26.10 -0.45
C LEU A 454 2.47 25.57 -1.68
N LEU A 455 1.94 24.57 -2.37
CA LEU A 455 2.50 24.05 -3.61
C LEU A 455 2.47 25.06 -4.74
N THR A 456 1.42 25.89 -4.81
CA THR A 456 1.33 26.97 -5.80
C THR A 456 2.41 28.02 -5.57
N ILE A 457 2.64 28.40 -4.32
CA ILE A 457 3.71 29.34 -3.97
C ILE A 457 5.08 28.70 -4.24
N ALA A 458 5.29 27.43 -3.85
CA ALA A 458 6.54 26.72 -4.10
C ALA A 458 6.87 26.66 -5.60
N ALA A 459 5.92 26.25 -6.44
CA ALA A 459 6.11 26.19 -7.89
C ALA A 459 6.41 27.57 -8.51
N ALA A 460 5.77 28.63 -8.02
CA ALA A 460 6.06 29.99 -8.46
C ALA A 460 7.50 30.43 -8.10
N ILE A 461 7.93 30.14 -6.87
CA ILE A 461 9.30 30.44 -6.43
C ILE A 461 10.31 29.60 -7.21
N GLU A 462 10.05 28.33 -7.43
CA GLU A 462 10.94 27.43 -8.17
C GLU A 462 11.09 27.87 -9.62
N THR A 463 10.00 28.33 -10.26
CA THR A 463 10.02 28.78 -11.65
C THR A 463 10.74 30.11 -11.82
N TRP A 464 10.51 31.08 -10.95
CA TRP A 464 10.93 32.46 -11.21
C TRP A 464 12.04 33.00 -10.28
N VAL A 465 12.10 32.49 -9.04
CA VAL A 465 13.04 33.01 -8.03
C VAL A 465 14.28 32.12 -7.90
N THR A 466 14.09 30.81 -7.80
CA THR A 466 15.18 29.86 -7.59
C THR A 466 16.27 29.92 -8.66
N PRO A 467 15.99 30.03 -9.98
CA PRO A 467 17.03 30.11 -11.01
C PRO A 467 17.89 31.36 -10.86
N VAL A 468 17.30 32.50 -10.49
CA VAL A 468 18.01 33.77 -10.27
C VAL A 468 18.94 33.65 -9.07
N LEU A 469 18.46 33.14 -7.94
CA LEU A 469 19.27 32.93 -6.75
C LEU A 469 20.42 31.96 -6.99
N LEU A 470 20.15 30.86 -7.72
CA LEU A 470 21.15 29.88 -8.06
C LEU A 470 22.23 30.43 -8.96
N SER A 471 21.89 31.29 -9.94
CA SER A 471 22.86 31.94 -10.81
C SER A 471 23.82 32.86 -10.04
N TRP A 472 23.37 33.46 -8.94
CA TRP A 472 24.25 34.25 -8.05
C TRP A 472 25.15 33.39 -7.18
N ALA A 473 24.71 32.20 -6.80
CA ALA A 473 25.48 31.27 -5.96
C ALA A 473 26.62 30.57 -6.72
N ILE A 474 26.48 30.44 -8.05
CA ILE A 474 27.45 29.75 -8.91
C ILE A 474 28.53 30.74 -9.41
N LYS A 475 28.22 32.03 -9.51
CA LYS A 475 29.20 33.10 -9.76
C LYS A 475 30.04 33.32 -8.51
#